data_7946389e852f6da774eabc5481752b98
#
_entry.id   7946389e852f6da774eabc5481752b98
#
_cell.length_a   1.000
_cell.length_b   1.000
_cell.length_c   1.000
_cell.angle_alpha   90.00
_cell.angle_beta   90.00
_cell.angle_gamma   90.00
#
_symmetry.space_group_name_H-M   'P 1'
#
loop_
_entity.id
_entity.type
_entity.pdbx_description
1 polymer ?
#
loop_
_entity_poly.entity_id
_entity_poly.type
_entity_poly.pdbx_seq_one_letter_code
_entity_poly.pdbx_strand_id
1 'polypeptide(L)'
;MKKQWVALAALALVWGAAAQAQEQVVNLYSARHYSTDEALYNNFTKATGIKINRVDADDAGIIARLKAEGSASPADVILLVDAARLWRGEQDGLFLPIKSKLLEDAIPANLRAAPAADGGIPWFGFSTRARVVVYDKVRVKREDVDTYEELGDPKNKGKLCIRSGAHPYNLSLFGAVTEHLGPEKSEAWLKGMVDNMARAPKGGDTDQIKAVAAGECQIGVTNSYYLARMMRSDKPEDRAVVEKVGVVFPNQASWGT
;
A
#
# COMPACT_ATOMS: atom_id res chain seq x y z
N MET A 1 -76.04 3.09 10.08
CA MET A 1 -75.02 2.86 9.05
C MET A 1 -73.89 3.91 9.06
N LYS A 2 -73.70 4.70 10.11
CA LYS A 2 -72.62 5.73 10.16
C LYS A 2 -71.46 5.38 11.11
N LYS A 3 -71.45 4.29 11.83
CA LYS A 3 -70.39 3.90 12.80
C LYS A 3 -69.40 2.86 12.28
N GLN A 4 -69.58 2.28 11.10
CA GLN A 4 -68.66 1.29 10.52
C GLN A 4 -67.55 1.88 9.63
N TRP A 5 -67.64 3.14 9.21
CA TRP A 5 -66.67 3.77 8.35
C TRP A 5 -65.50 4.44 9.10
N VAL A 6 -65.62 4.64 10.40
CA VAL A 6 -64.57 5.28 11.22
C VAL A 6 -63.50 4.22 11.64
N ALA A 7 -63.89 2.95 11.72
CA ALA A 7 -62.95 1.89 12.12
C ALA A 7 -61.97 1.47 10.99
N LEU A 8 -62.36 1.64 9.72
CA LEU A 8 -61.49 1.32 8.56
C LEU A 8 -60.44 2.40 8.26
N ALA A 9 -60.69 3.65 8.61
CA ALA A 9 -59.75 4.73 8.44
C ALA A 9 -58.60 4.71 9.47
N ALA A 10 -58.85 4.15 10.67
CA ALA A 10 -57.80 4.03 11.71
C ALA A 10 -56.81 2.89 11.46
N LEU A 11 -57.20 1.82 10.74
CA LEU A 11 -56.28 0.72 10.39
C LEU A 11 -55.33 1.05 9.24
N ALA A 12 -55.68 2.00 8.36
CA ALA A 12 -54.83 2.41 7.24
C ALA A 12 -53.65 3.32 7.67
N LEU A 13 -53.72 3.97 8.84
CA LEU A 13 -52.71 4.85 9.37
C LEU A 13 -51.57 4.14 10.13
N VAL A 14 -51.71 2.89 10.46
CA VAL A 14 -50.70 2.11 11.20
C VAL A 14 -49.74 1.36 10.27
N TRP A 15 -50.06 1.21 8.99
CA TRP A 15 -49.18 0.54 8.01
C TRP A 15 -48.18 1.48 7.31
N GLY A 16 -48.21 2.77 7.62
CA GLY A 16 -47.35 3.76 6.96
C GLY A 16 -46.01 4.07 7.64
N ALA A 17 -45.67 3.43 8.78
CA ALA A 17 -44.52 3.84 9.58
C ALA A 17 -43.37 2.81 9.73
N ALA A 18 -43.44 1.72 8.99
CA ALA A 18 -42.24 0.90 8.81
C ALA A 18 -41.45 1.40 7.60
N ALA A 19 -40.98 2.65 7.66
CA ALA A 19 -39.82 3.04 6.86
C ALA A 19 -38.68 2.10 7.33
N GLN A 20 -38.46 1.00 6.62
CA GLN A 20 -37.27 0.20 6.80
C GLN A 20 -36.12 1.19 6.58
N ALA A 21 -35.40 1.50 7.65
CA ALA A 21 -34.15 2.23 7.53
C ALA A 21 -33.28 1.41 6.58
N GLN A 22 -33.15 1.87 5.35
CA GLN A 22 -32.30 1.23 4.35
C GLN A 22 -30.92 1.12 4.97
N GLU A 23 -30.43 -0.09 5.13
CA GLU A 23 -29.14 -0.34 5.74
C GLU A 23 -28.08 0.41 4.94
N GLN A 24 -27.39 1.35 5.59
CA GLN A 24 -26.34 2.12 4.94
C GLN A 24 -25.13 1.22 4.77
N VAL A 25 -24.59 1.15 3.55
CA VAL A 25 -23.48 0.29 3.19
C VAL A 25 -22.47 1.10 2.40
N VAL A 26 -21.18 0.88 2.66
CA VAL A 26 -20.05 1.33 1.85
C VAL A 26 -19.43 0.12 1.16
N ASN A 27 -19.36 0.16 -0.15
CA ASN A 27 -18.71 -0.88 -0.97
C ASN A 27 -17.23 -0.52 -1.13
N LEU A 28 -16.36 -1.27 -0.45
CA LEU A 28 -14.93 -1.06 -0.40
C LEU A 28 -14.22 -2.07 -1.30
N TYR A 29 -13.54 -1.61 -2.34
CA TYR A 29 -12.65 -2.43 -3.17
C TYR A 29 -11.22 -2.25 -2.67
N SER A 30 -10.59 -3.32 -2.20
CA SER A 30 -9.32 -3.24 -1.47
C SER A 30 -8.26 -4.19 -2.02
N ALA A 31 -7.09 -3.64 -2.31
CA ALA A 31 -5.87 -4.39 -2.56
C ALA A 31 -5.00 -4.54 -1.28
N ARG A 32 -5.50 -4.09 -0.14
CA ARG A 32 -4.80 -4.19 1.14
C ARG A 32 -5.04 -5.57 1.76
N HIS A 33 -4.00 -6.12 2.35
CA HIS A 33 -3.99 -7.49 2.89
C HIS A 33 -3.50 -7.54 4.35
N TYR A 34 -3.65 -6.42 5.08
CA TYR A 34 -3.13 -6.32 6.45
C TYR A 34 -4.24 -6.60 7.46
N SER A 35 -4.00 -7.54 8.37
CA SER A 35 -4.94 -7.86 9.46
C SER A 35 -5.22 -6.66 10.39
N THR A 36 -4.31 -5.69 10.45
CA THR A 36 -4.49 -4.45 11.20
C THR A 36 -5.62 -3.57 10.67
N ASP A 37 -5.98 -3.72 9.39
CA ASP A 37 -7.03 -2.92 8.76
C ASP A 37 -8.43 -3.35 9.26
N GLU A 38 -8.58 -4.57 9.75
CA GLU A 38 -9.86 -5.05 10.32
C GLU A 38 -10.32 -4.19 11.51
N ALA A 39 -9.38 -3.73 12.33
CA ALA A 39 -9.71 -2.83 13.43
C ALA A 39 -10.22 -1.48 12.93
N LEU A 40 -9.67 -0.96 11.83
CA LEU A 40 -10.12 0.28 11.18
C LEU A 40 -11.57 0.15 10.68
N TYR A 41 -11.86 -0.92 9.96
CA TYR A 41 -13.21 -1.19 9.41
C TYR A 41 -14.24 -1.38 10.51
N ASN A 42 -13.92 -2.17 11.53
CA ASN A 42 -14.80 -2.39 12.68
C ASN A 42 -15.07 -1.10 13.47
N ASN A 43 -14.05 -0.26 13.67
CA ASN A 43 -14.21 1.03 14.36
C ASN A 43 -15.11 1.99 13.54
N PHE A 44 -14.96 2.02 12.23
CA PHE A 44 -15.83 2.81 11.35
C PHE A 44 -17.30 2.36 11.48
N THR A 45 -17.57 1.07 11.32
CA THR A 45 -18.92 0.53 11.44
C THR A 45 -19.50 0.79 12.84
N LYS A 46 -18.70 0.61 13.89
CA LYS A 46 -19.13 0.88 15.27
C LYS A 46 -19.48 2.35 15.51
N ALA A 47 -18.71 3.26 14.91
CA ALA A 47 -18.89 4.70 15.10
C ALA A 47 -20.06 5.27 14.28
N THR A 48 -20.35 4.70 13.11
CA THR A 48 -21.30 5.26 12.14
C THR A 48 -22.58 4.46 11.99
N GLY A 49 -22.58 3.17 12.35
CA GLY A 49 -23.64 2.21 12.01
C GLY A 49 -23.60 1.75 10.55
N ILE A 50 -22.71 2.27 9.72
CA ILE A 50 -22.59 1.95 8.30
C ILE A 50 -21.81 0.64 8.15
N LYS A 51 -22.34 -0.31 7.39
CA LYS A 51 -21.65 -1.56 7.06
C LYS A 51 -20.66 -1.38 5.94
N ILE A 52 -19.59 -2.17 5.94
CA ILE A 52 -18.62 -2.23 4.85
C ILE A 52 -18.79 -3.56 4.12
N ASN A 53 -19.15 -3.50 2.84
CA ASN A 53 -19.05 -4.61 1.90
C ASN A 53 -17.70 -4.58 1.24
N ARG A 54 -16.86 -5.60 1.48
CA ARG A 54 -15.50 -5.61 0.97
C ARG A 54 -15.34 -6.58 -0.20
N VAL A 55 -14.63 -6.11 -1.22
CA VAL A 55 -14.10 -6.92 -2.32
C VAL A 55 -12.59 -6.84 -2.26
N ASP A 56 -11.95 -7.98 -2.00
CA ASP A 56 -10.50 -8.08 -1.90
C ASP A 56 -9.91 -8.73 -3.15
N ALA A 57 -8.90 -8.09 -3.74
CA ALA A 57 -8.09 -8.62 -4.83
C ALA A 57 -6.71 -7.93 -4.81
N ASP A 58 -5.79 -8.31 -5.68
CA ASP A 58 -4.58 -7.51 -5.89
C ASP A 58 -4.90 -6.19 -6.65
N ASP A 59 -3.94 -5.27 -6.68
CA ASP A 59 -4.14 -3.96 -7.33
C ASP A 59 -4.58 -4.09 -8.79
N ALA A 60 -4.02 -5.05 -9.54
CA ALA A 60 -4.37 -5.26 -10.95
C ALA A 60 -5.80 -5.77 -11.10
N GLY A 61 -6.21 -6.69 -10.23
CA GLY A 61 -7.57 -7.22 -10.19
C GLY A 61 -8.60 -6.16 -9.85
N ILE A 62 -8.34 -5.30 -8.86
CA ILE A 62 -9.24 -4.18 -8.53
C ILE A 62 -9.39 -3.22 -9.72
N ILE A 63 -8.29 -2.80 -10.34
CA ILE A 63 -8.33 -1.90 -11.50
C ILE A 63 -9.04 -2.55 -12.70
N ALA A 64 -8.78 -3.82 -12.99
CA ALA A 64 -9.44 -4.54 -14.08
C ALA A 64 -10.95 -4.66 -13.84
N ARG A 65 -11.36 -4.92 -12.61
CA ARG A 65 -12.77 -5.01 -12.22
C ARG A 65 -13.48 -3.66 -12.39
N LEU A 66 -12.90 -2.58 -11.88
CA LEU A 66 -13.46 -1.23 -12.06
C LEU A 66 -13.66 -0.86 -13.52
N LYS A 67 -12.67 -1.18 -14.37
CA LYS A 67 -12.79 -0.96 -15.82
C LYS A 67 -13.90 -1.77 -16.47
N ALA A 68 -14.07 -3.02 -16.05
CA ALA A 68 -15.12 -3.89 -16.57
C ALA A 68 -16.53 -3.46 -16.12
N GLU A 69 -16.67 -2.99 -14.88
CA GLU A 69 -17.94 -2.49 -14.33
C GLU A 69 -18.30 -1.09 -14.89
N GLY A 70 -17.30 -0.27 -15.20
CA GLY A 70 -17.47 1.08 -15.72
C GLY A 70 -18.37 1.95 -14.82
N SER A 71 -19.29 2.69 -15.44
CA SER A 71 -20.25 3.56 -14.71
C SER A 71 -21.26 2.79 -13.86
N ALA A 72 -21.38 1.47 -14.01
CA ALA A 72 -22.23 0.62 -13.19
C ALA A 72 -21.53 0.04 -11.96
N SER A 73 -20.27 0.39 -11.73
CA SER A 73 -19.53 -0.07 -10.55
C SER A 73 -20.23 0.33 -9.26
N PRO A 74 -20.46 -0.59 -8.33
CA PRO A 74 -21.00 -0.27 -7.02
C PRO A 74 -19.93 0.24 -6.03
N ALA A 75 -18.68 0.33 -6.45
CA ALA A 75 -17.58 0.72 -5.56
C ALA A 75 -17.71 2.18 -5.11
N ASP A 76 -17.77 2.40 -3.81
CA ASP A 76 -17.77 3.73 -3.19
C ASP A 76 -16.36 4.18 -2.82
N VAL A 77 -15.52 3.26 -2.36
CA VAL A 77 -14.15 3.51 -1.92
C VAL A 77 -13.20 2.47 -2.48
N ILE A 78 -12.02 2.93 -2.92
CA ILE A 78 -10.97 2.08 -3.47
C ILE A 78 -9.70 2.27 -2.65
N LEU A 79 -9.13 1.17 -2.13
CA LEU A 79 -7.87 1.16 -1.41
C LEU A 79 -6.80 0.42 -2.22
N LEU A 80 -5.81 1.16 -2.71
CA LEU A 80 -4.64 0.60 -3.39
C LEU A 80 -3.38 0.74 -2.52
N VAL A 81 -2.34 -0.03 -2.80
CA VAL A 81 -1.15 -0.09 -1.94
C VAL A 81 -0.01 0.82 -2.38
N ASP A 82 -0.15 1.54 -3.49
CA ASP A 82 0.92 2.37 -4.03
C ASP A 82 0.39 3.58 -4.80
N ALA A 83 1.04 4.75 -4.63
CA ALA A 83 0.66 5.99 -5.30
C ALA A 83 0.71 5.89 -6.82
N ALA A 84 1.63 5.10 -7.39
CA ALA A 84 1.70 4.88 -8.84
C ALA A 84 0.44 4.16 -9.38
N ARG A 85 -0.19 3.29 -8.58
CA ARG A 85 -1.46 2.64 -8.93
C ARG A 85 -2.62 3.63 -8.86
N LEU A 86 -2.64 4.51 -7.88
CA LEU A 86 -3.63 5.59 -7.78
C LEU A 86 -3.48 6.55 -8.96
N TRP A 87 -2.27 7.00 -9.26
CA TRP A 87 -2.01 7.84 -10.43
C TRP A 87 -2.50 7.17 -11.74
N ARG A 88 -2.23 5.89 -11.92
CA ARG A 88 -2.71 5.15 -13.10
C ARG A 88 -4.23 5.09 -13.15
N GLY A 89 -4.89 4.83 -12.03
CA GLY A 89 -6.36 4.84 -11.92
C GLY A 89 -6.95 6.21 -12.26
N GLU A 90 -6.29 7.29 -11.85
CA GLU A 90 -6.64 8.67 -12.20
C GLU A 90 -6.53 8.90 -13.72
N GLN A 91 -5.41 8.50 -14.35
CA GLN A 91 -5.23 8.61 -15.81
C GLN A 91 -6.27 7.80 -16.60
N ASP A 92 -6.72 6.69 -16.05
CA ASP A 92 -7.78 5.86 -16.61
C ASP A 92 -9.20 6.38 -16.29
N GLY A 93 -9.33 7.53 -15.58
CA GLY A 93 -10.63 8.17 -15.26
C GLY A 93 -11.48 7.37 -14.28
N LEU A 94 -10.87 6.54 -13.41
CA LEU A 94 -11.59 5.64 -12.52
C LEU A 94 -12.05 6.28 -11.20
N PHE A 95 -11.60 7.50 -10.89
CA PHE A 95 -11.90 8.15 -9.63
C PHE A 95 -12.73 9.41 -9.82
N LEU A 96 -13.71 9.60 -8.95
CA LEU A 96 -14.45 10.84 -8.84
C LEU A 96 -13.70 11.78 -7.89
N PRO A 97 -13.23 12.94 -8.34
CA PRO A 97 -12.57 13.91 -7.46
C PRO A 97 -13.53 14.41 -6.37
N ILE A 98 -13.04 14.51 -5.14
CA ILE A 98 -13.82 14.97 -4.00
C ILE A 98 -13.19 16.20 -3.35
N LYS A 99 -14.05 17.07 -2.74
CA LYS A 99 -13.64 18.19 -1.91
C LYS A 99 -13.89 17.81 -0.46
N SER A 100 -12.82 17.68 0.31
CA SER A 100 -12.91 17.32 1.72
C SER A 100 -11.89 18.08 2.54
N LYS A 101 -12.37 19.13 3.20
CA LYS A 101 -11.50 19.91 4.10
C LYS A 101 -10.85 19.03 5.18
N LEU A 102 -11.56 18.02 5.68
CA LEU A 102 -11.00 17.07 6.66
C LEU A 102 -9.77 16.34 6.12
N LEU A 103 -9.86 15.80 4.89
CA LEU A 103 -8.74 15.07 4.27
C LEU A 103 -7.62 16.03 3.85
N GLU A 104 -7.96 17.21 3.37
CA GLU A 104 -7.00 18.24 2.95
C GLU A 104 -6.21 18.81 4.13
N ASP A 105 -6.83 18.97 5.29
CA ASP A 105 -6.16 19.41 6.52
C ASP A 105 -5.30 18.31 7.14
N ALA A 106 -5.74 17.04 7.03
CA ALA A 106 -5.08 15.91 7.67
C ALA A 106 -3.94 15.30 6.84
N ILE A 107 -4.01 15.37 5.51
CA ILE A 107 -3.06 14.71 4.60
C ILE A 107 -2.18 15.79 3.93
N PRO A 108 -0.84 15.71 4.09
CA PRO A 108 0.10 16.63 3.44
C PRO A 108 -0.09 16.71 1.92
N ALA A 109 0.14 17.88 1.33
CA ALA A 109 -0.10 18.12 -0.10
C ALA A 109 0.72 17.18 -1.02
N ASN A 110 1.92 16.81 -0.62
CA ASN A 110 2.77 15.86 -1.35
C ASN A 110 2.32 14.39 -1.26
N LEU A 111 1.29 14.10 -0.47
CA LEU A 111 0.72 12.75 -0.33
C LEU A 111 -0.70 12.65 -0.94
N ARG A 112 -1.07 13.56 -1.81
CA ARG A 112 -2.36 13.55 -2.51
C ARG A 112 -2.18 13.98 -3.97
N ALA A 113 -3.16 13.64 -4.83
CA ALA A 113 -3.18 14.11 -6.21
C ALA A 113 -3.24 15.64 -6.30
N ALA A 114 -2.80 16.18 -7.43
CA ALA A 114 -3.08 17.56 -7.78
C ALA A 114 -4.60 17.78 -7.91
N PRO A 115 -5.13 18.95 -7.52
CA PRO A 115 -6.55 19.24 -7.71
C PRO A 115 -6.96 19.18 -9.17
N ALA A 116 -8.12 18.58 -9.45
CA ALA A 116 -8.77 18.62 -10.75
C ALA A 116 -9.28 20.04 -11.07
N ALA A 117 -9.76 20.27 -12.28
CA ALA A 117 -10.22 21.59 -12.74
C ALA A 117 -11.34 22.19 -11.88
N ASP A 118 -12.16 21.35 -11.25
CA ASP A 118 -13.21 21.78 -10.31
C ASP A 118 -12.72 22.00 -8.88
N GLY A 119 -11.43 21.75 -8.62
CA GLY A 119 -10.77 21.81 -7.32
C GLY A 119 -10.95 20.57 -6.45
N GLY A 120 -11.58 19.51 -6.94
CA GLY A 120 -11.66 18.22 -6.24
C GLY A 120 -10.34 17.44 -6.35
N ILE A 121 -10.06 16.58 -5.39
CA ILE A 121 -8.83 15.77 -5.34
C ILE A 121 -9.19 14.32 -5.65
N PRO A 122 -8.59 13.71 -6.71
CA PRO A 122 -8.92 12.35 -7.15
C PRO A 122 -8.55 11.26 -6.16
N TRP A 123 -7.46 11.40 -5.40
CA TRP A 123 -7.01 10.43 -4.41
C TRP A 123 -6.14 11.04 -3.32
N PHE A 124 -6.06 10.34 -2.19
CA PHE A 124 -5.31 10.72 -0.99
C PHE A 124 -4.45 9.55 -0.52
N GLY A 125 -3.19 9.83 -0.14
CA GLY A 125 -2.31 8.87 0.50
C GLY A 125 -2.31 9.06 2.02
N PHE A 126 -2.76 8.08 2.78
CA PHE A 126 -2.90 8.19 4.24
C PHE A 126 -1.93 7.29 5.01
N SER A 127 -1.02 6.60 4.32
CA SER A 127 0.09 5.87 4.94
C SER A 127 1.32 5.91 4.05
N THR A 128 2.50 5.96 4.66
CA THR A 128 3.78 5.90 3.97
C THR A 128 4.59 4.71 4.45
N ARG A 129 5.54 4.26 3.64
CA ARG A 129 6.52 3.24 3.96
C ARG A 129 7.87 3.60 3.36
N ALA A 130 8.93 3.21 4.03
CA ALA A 130 10.27 3.31 3.48
C ALA A 130 10.66 1.98 2.81
N ARG A 131 11.33 2.06 1.67
CA ARG A 131 12.00 0.95 1.01
C ARG A 131 13.42 0.88 1.55
N VAL A 132 13.67 0.04 2.54
CA VAL A 132 14.94 -0.01 3.29
C VAL A 132 15.86 -1.10 2.78
N VAL A 133 17.15 -0.97 3.10
CA VAL A 133 18.14 -2.03 2.92
C VAL A 133 18.32 -2.76 4.24
N VAL A 134 18.20 -4.09 4.20
CA VAL A 134 18.61 -4.98 5.29
C VAL A 134 19.93 -5.65 4.94
N TYR A 135 20.81 -5.82 5.92
CA TYR A 135 22.14 -6.38 5.69
C TYR A 135 22.58 -7.30 6.82
N ASP A 136 23.47 -8.23 6.55
CA ASP A 136 24.11 -9.08 7.53
C ASP A 136 25.14 -8.26 8.34
N LYS A 137 24.85 -8.09 9.65
CA LYS A 137 25.69 -7.28 10.56
C LYS A 137 27.14 -7.74 10.69
N VAL A 138 27.43 -8.99 10.38
CA VAL A 138 28.78 -9.58 10.52
C VAL A 138 29.58 -9.42 9.24
N ARG A 139 28.93 -9.60 8.08
CA ARG A 139 29.58 -9.71 6.77
C ARG A 139 29.57 -8.41 5.93
N VAL A 140 28.74 -7.45 6.29
CA VAL A 140 28.57 -6.18 5.56
C VAL A 140 28.70 -5.02 6.53
N LYS A 141 29.52 -4.05 6.18
CA LYS A 141 29.57 -2.77 6.91
C LYS A 141 28.38 -1.92 6.51
N ARG A 142 27.84 -1.16 7.46
CA ARG A 142 26.70 -0.28 7.21
C ARG A 142 26.99 0.73 6.09
N GLU A 143 28.21 1.28 6.07
CA GLU A 143 28.70 2.26 5.11
C GLU A 143 28.74 1.72 3.67
N ASP A 144 28.73 0.40 3.48
CA ASP A 144 28.70 -0.22 2.15
C ASP A 144 27.30 -0.32 1.55
N VAL A 145 26.27 0.11 2.29
CA VAL A 145 24.84 0.01 1.92
C VAL A 145 24.02 1.22 2.39
N ASP A 146 24.69 2.36 2.63
CA ASP A 146 24.05 3.57 3.19
C ASP A 146 23.26 4.38 2.14
N THR A 147 23.48 4.05 0.86
CA THR A 147 22.77 4.65 -0.28
C THR A 147 22.17 3.58 -1.20
N TYR A 148 21.17 3.96 -1.99
CA TYR A 148 20.64 3.06 -3.04
C TYR A 148 21.65 2.83 -4.16
N GLU A 149 22.49 3.81 -4.44
CA GLU A 149 23.55 3.74 -5.47
C GLU A 149 24.50 2.58 -5.20
N GLU A 150 24.82 2.33 -3.94
CA GLU A 150 25.72 1.24 -3.53
C GLU A 150 25.16 -0.16 -3.80
N LEU A 151 23.86 -0.31 -4.00
CA LEU A 151 23.28 -1.60 -4.42
C LEU A 151 23.76 -2.01 -5.82
N GLY A 152 24.10 -1.03 -6.67
CA GLY A 152 24.67 -1.25 -8.01
C GLY A 152 26.21 -1.27 -8.04
N ASP A 153 26.90 -0.99 -6.92
CA ASP A 153 28.36 -0.95 -6.85
C ASP A 153 28.94 -2.37 -6.97
N PRO A 154 29.96 -2.60 -7.83
CA PRO A 154 30.62 -3.91 -7.99
C PRO A 154 31.19 -4.52 -6.69
N LYS A 155 31.48 -3.72 -5.65
CA LYS A 155 31.90 -4.21 -4.33
C LYS A 155 30.87 -5.14 -3.69
N ASN A 156 29.60 -5.04 -4.12
CA ASN A 156 28.47 -5.83 -3.63
C ASN A 156 28.12 -7.03 -4.53
N LYS A 157 29.03 -7.41 -5.45
CA LYS A 157 28.82 -8.55 -6.35
C LYS A 157 28.51 -9.85 -5.61
N GLY A 158 27.42 -10.50 -6.03
CA GLY A 158 26.97 -11.78 -5.45
C GLY A 158 26.39 -11.68 -4.03
N LYS A 159 26.03 -10.47 -3.56
CA LYS A 159 25.54 -10.26 -2.19
C LYS A 159 24.05 -9.92 -2.10
N LEU A 160 23.44 -9.46 -3.20
CA LEU A 160 22.10 -8.85 -3.18
C LEU A 160 20.99 -9.90 -3.37
N CYS A 161 19.97 -9.83 -2.52
CA CYS A 161 18.69 -10.49 -2.71
C CYS A 161 17.56 -9.46 -2.82
N ILE A 162 16.71 -9.65 -3.81
CA ILE A 162 15.57 -8.78 -4.07
C ILE A 162 14.37 -9.62 -4.54
N ARG A 163 13.17 -9.15 -4.30
CA ARG A 163 11.96 -9.70 -4.91
C ARG A 163 11.87 -9.28 -6.38
N SER A 164 10.89 -9.81 -7.13
CA SER A 164 10.68 -9.47 -8.55
C SER A 164 10.76 -7.97 -8.82
N GLY A 165 11.54 -7.60 -9.84
CA GLY A 165 11.65 -6.22 -10.32
C GLY A 165 10.33 -5.65 -10.84
N ALA A 166 9.42 -6.52 -11.34
CA ALA A 166 8.09 -6.11 -11.81
C ALA A 166 7.09 -5.83 -10.65
N HIS A 167 7.48 -6.10 -9.39
CA HIS A 167 6.60 -5.84 -8.27
C HIS A 167 6.47 -4.32 -8.01
N PRO A 168 5.26 -3.79 -7.69
CA PRO A 168 5.03 -2.36 -7.47
C PRO A 168 6.04 -1.68 -6.55
N TYR A 169 6.46 -2.33 -5.45
CA TYR A 169 7.43 -1.76 -4.51
C TYR A 169 8.80 -1.49 -5.13
N ASN A 170 9.26 -2.37 -6.01
CA ASN A 170 10.53 -2.16 -6.72
C ASN A 170 10.37 -1.19 -7.88
N LEU A 171 9.25 -1.21 -8.59
CA LEU A 171 8.96 -0.22 -9.64
C LEU A 171 8.95 1.20 -9.06
N SER A 172 8.34 1.41 -7.89
CA SER A 172 8.37 2.71 -7.20
C SER A 172 9.78 3.12 -6.78
N LEU A 173 10.59 2.19 -6.26
CA LEU A 173 12.00 2.47 -5.96
C LEU A 173 12.78 2.84 -7.22
N PHE A 174 12.64 2.07 -8.28
CA PHE A 174 13.35 2.32 -9.54
C PHE A 174 12.94 3.67 -10.14
N GLY A 175 11.66 4.03 -10.09
CA GLY A 175 11.16 5.33 -10.49
C GLY A 175 11.78 6.47 -9.68
N ALA A 176 11.83 6.34 -8.35
CA ALA A 176 12.45 7.33 -7.48
C ALA A 176 13.95 7.51 -7.76
N VAL A 177 14.68 6.40 -7.93
CA VAL A 177 16.10 6.45 -8.31
C VAL A 177 16.29 7.11 -9.68
N THR A 178 15.40 6.82 -10.65
CA THR A 178 15.47 7.40 -11.99
C THR A 178 15.21 8.90 -11.95
N GLU A 179 14.30 9.37 -11.12
CA GLU A 179 14.05 10.80 -10.92
C GLU A 179 15.30 11.54 -10.41
N HIS A 180 16.04 10.92 -9.48
CA HIS A 180 17.20 11.56 -8.86
C HIS A 180 18.50 11.42 -9.66
N LEU A 181 18.74 10.27 -10.29
CA LEU A 181 19.98 9.99 -11.01
C LEU A 181 19.90 10.30 -12.51
N GLY A 182 18.71 10.40 -13.06
CA GLY A 182 18.43 10.44 -14.49
C GLY A 182 18.48 9.05 -15.15
N PRO A 183 17.95 8.92 -16.38
CA PRO A 183 17.74 7.63 -17.05
C PRO A 183 19.02 6.81 -17.25
N GLU A 184 20.08 7.42 -17.76
CA GLU A 184 21.35 6.73 -18.09
C GLU A 184 22.02 6.12 -16.86
N LYS A 185 22.15 6.91 -15.78
CA LYS A 185 22.77 6.44 -14.54
C LYS A 185 21.92 5.38 -13.87
N SER A 186 20.59 5.51 -13.95
CA SER A 186 19.67 4.52 -13.39
C SER A 186 19.70 3.20 -14.15
N GLU A 187 19.87 3.22 -15.48
CA GLU A 187 20.07 2.01 -16.27
C GLU A 187 21.36 1.31 -15.86
N ALA A 188 22.47 2.05 -15.72
CA ALA A 188 23.74 1.51 -15.26
C ALA A 188 23.63 0.92 -13.84
N TRP A 189 22.95 1.62 -12.93
CA TRP A 189 22.67 1.16 -11.59
C TRP A 189 21.84 -0.14 -11.58
N LEU A 190 20.77 -0.23 -12.37
CA LEU A 190 19.96 -1.44 -12.48
C LEU A 190 20.76 -2.63 -13.02
N LYS A 191 21.62 -2.41 -14.01
CA LYS A 191 22.55 -3.45 -14.50
C LYS A 191 23.49 -3.91 -13.38
N GLY A 192 24.09 -2.97 -12.64
CA GLY A 192 24.92 -3.28 -11.49
C GLY A 192 24.17 -4.06 -10.40
N MET A 193 22.91 -3.70 -10.10
CA MET A 193 22.08 -4.49 -9.18
C MET A 193 21.87 -5.94 -9.67
N VAL A 194 21.65 -6.13 -10.96
CA VAL A 194 21.48 -7.50 -11.54
C VAL A 194 22.78 -8.28 -11.41
N ASP A 195 23.93 -7.68 -11.70
CA ASP A 195 25.26 -8.30 -11.56
C ASP A 195 25.61 -8.62 -10.11
N ASN A 196 25.04 -7.86 -9.15
CA ASN A 196 25.27 -8.02 -7.73
C ASN A 196 24.33 -9.06 -7.08
N MET A 197 23.35 -9.61 -7.80
CA MET A 197 22.44 -10.58 -7.25
C MET A 197 23.15 -11.87 -6.84
N ALA A 198 22.90 -12.33 -5.60
CA ALA A 198 23.34 -13.64 -5.10
C ALA A 198 22.53 -14.79 -5.74
N ARG A 199 21.31 -14.49 -6.18
CA ARG A 199 20.38 -15.42 -6.82
C ARG A 199 19.33 -14.67 -7.64
N ALA A 200 18.64 -15.39 -8.51
CA ALA A 200 17.46 -14.85 -9.19
C ALA A 200 16.41 -14.29 -8.21
N PRO A 201 15.70 -13.20 -8.54
CA PRO A 201 14.64 -12.65 -7.72
C PRO A 201 13.55 -13.68 -7.41
N LYS A 202 13.23 -13.85 -6.12
CA LYS A 202 12.16 -14.77 -5.67
C LYS A 202 11.59 -14.31 -4.32
N GLY A 203 10.37 -14.76 -4.01
CA GLY A 203 9.70 -14.53 -2.73
C GLY A 203 9.28 -13.08 -2.49
N GLY A 204 8.77 -12.81 -1.30
CA GLY A 204 8.36 -11.50 -0.83
C GLY A 204 9.42 -10.82 0.05
N ASP A 205 9.08 -9.66 0.62
CA ASP A 205 10.01 -8.87 1.44
C ASP A 205 10.47 -9.60 2.71
N THR A 206 9.57 -10.35 3.37
CA THR A 206 9.94 -11.20 4.52
C THR A 206 10.97 -12.27 4.13
N ASP A 207 10.86 -12.82 2.91
CA ASP A 207 11.80 -13.84 2.43
C ASP A 207 13.18 -13.25 2.18
N GLN A 208 13.29 -11.98 1.76
CA GLN A 208 14.57 -11.30 1.63
C GLN A 208 15.25 -11.13 3.00
N ILE A 209 14.50 -10.71 4.04
CA ILE A 209 15.03 -10.57 5.39
C ILE A 209 15.55 -11.92 5.92
N LYS A 210 14.75 -12.99 5.75
CA LYS A 210 15.12 -14.34 6.17
C LYS A 210 16.33 -14.89 5.38
N ALA A 211 16.43 -14.59 4.08
CA ALA A 211 17.54 -15.00 3.24
C ALA A 211 18.87 -14.35 3.69
N VAL A 212 18.84 -13.07 4.08
CA VAL A 212 20.02 -12.39 4.68
C VAL A 212 20.40 -13.06 6.00
N ALA A 213 19.46 -13.30 6.90
CA ALA A 213 19.74 -13.92 8.18
C ALA A 213 20.23 -15.38 8.08
N ALA A 214 19.81 -16.10 7.02
CA ALA A 214 20.24 -17.45 6.72
C ALA A 214 21.58 -17.52 5.98
N GLY A 215 22.10 -16.37 5.50
CA GLY A 215 23.35 -16.31 4.77
C GLY A 215 23.26 -16.65 3.28
N GLU A 216 22.06 -16.82 2.72
CA GLU A 216 21.84 -17.01 1.28
C GLU A 216 22.31 -15.78 0.48
N CYS A 217 22.11 -14.58 1.06
CA CYS A 217 22.66 -13.32 0.59
C CYS A 217 23.16 -12.50 1.79
N GLN A 218 23.76 -11.35 1.51
CA GLN A 218 24.30 -10.48 2.56
C GLN A 218 23.54 -9.16 2.64
N ILE A 219 22.84 -8.78 1.57
CA ILE A 219 22.10 -7.54 1.41
C ILE A 219 20.72 -7.88 0.85
N GLY A 220 19.69 -7.24 1.38
CA GLY A 220 18.32 -7.40 0.89
C GLY A 220 17.59 -6.06 0.85
N VAL A 221 16.61 -5.93 -0.05
CA VAL A 221 15.75 -4.76 -0.16
C VAL A 221 14.33 -5.14 0.27
N THR A 222 13.78 -4.41 1.24
CA THR A 222 12.47 -4.69 1.83
C THR A 222 11.74 -3.41 2.25
N ASN A 223 10.43 -3.47 2.44
CA ASN A 223 9.74 -2.38 3.10
C ASN A 223 9.94 -2.46 4.63
N SER A 224 10.10 -1.31 5.26
CA SER A 224 10.46 -1.16 6.67
C SER A 224 9.54 -1.92 7.63
N TYR A 225 8.24 -1.94 7.36
CA TYR A 225 7.25 -2.56 8.26
C TYR A 225 7.34 -4.10 8.32
N TYR A 226 7.93 -4.77 7.33
CA TYR A 226 8.14 -6.22 7.41
C TYR A 226 9.16 -6.57 8.50
N LEU A 227 10.27 -5.85 8.58
CA LEU A 227 11.24 -6.02 9.65
C LEU A 227 10.64 -5.59 11.01
N ALA A 228 9.96 -4.43 11.06
CA ALA A 228 9.30 -3.95 12.27
C ALA A 228 8.29 -4.96 12.82
N ARG A 229 7.55 -5.66 11.96
CA ARG A 229 6.63 -6.74 12.37
C ARG A 229 7.37 -7.92 12.98
N MET A 230 8.52 -8.32 12.39
CA MET A 230 9.35 -9.39 12.96
C MET A 230 9.96 -8.99 14.31
N MET A 231 10.36 -7.72 14.48
CA MET A 231 10.87 -7.19 15.74
C MET A 231 9.82 -7.22 16.87
N ARG A 232 8.53 -7.15 16.51
CA ARG A 232 7.40 -7.21 17.47
C ARG A 232 6.82 -8.61 17.63
N SER A 233 7.36 -9.59 16.92
CA SER A 233 6.89 -10.97 16.96
C SER A 233 7.35 -11.67 18.24
N ASP A 234 6.45 -12.48 18.82
CA ASP A 234 6.79 -13.34 19.95
C ASP A 234 7.45 -14.67 19.52
N LYS A 235 7.53 -14.92 18.22
CA LYS A 235 8.11 -16.15 17.67
C LYS A 235 9.62 -16.15 17.81
N PRO A 236 10.23 -17.19 18.41
CA PRO A 236 11.68 -17.27 18.56
C PRO A 236 12.44 -17.20 17.22
N GLU A 237 11.89 -17.79 16.15
CA GLU A 237 12.48 -17.76 14.83
C GLU A 237 12.58 -16.35 14.23
N ASP A 238 11.59 -15.47 14.47
CA ASP A 238 11.62 -14.09 14.02
C ASP A 238 12.67 -13.28 14.80
N ARG A 239 12.78 -13.51 16.09
CA ARG A 239 13.81 -12.89 16.96
C ARG A 239 15.22 -13.26 16.49
N ALA A 240 15.47 -14.53 16.22
CA ALA A 240 16.76 -15.03 15.73
C ALA A 240 17.14 -14.41 14.37
N VAL A 241 16.16 -14.08 13.52
CA VAL A 241 16.39 -13.35 12.26
C VAL A 241 16.77 -11.91 12.54
N VAL A 242 16.01 -11.20 13.39
CA VAL A 242 16.24 -9.78 13.73
C VAL A 242 17.61 -9.55 14.36
N GLU A 243 18.08 -10.48 15.19
CA GLU A 243 19.40 -10.39 15.81
C GLU A 243 20.55 -10.34 14.80
N LYS A 244 20.42 -11.03 13.66
CA LYS A 244 21.45 -11.14 12.63
C LYS A 244 21.47 -9.99 11.63
N VAL A 245 20.33 -9.31 11.42
CA VAL A 245 20.20 -8.30 10.36
C VAL A 245 20.28 -6.88 10.92
N GLY A 246 20.96 -6.00 10.19
CA GLY A 246 20.88 -4.56 10.35
C GLY A 246 19.91 -3.96 9.35
N VAL A 247 19.51 -2.71 9.56
CA VAL A 247 18.65 -1.95 8.66
C VAL A 247 19.24 -0.57 8.41
N VAL A 248 19.16 -0.14 7.16
CA VAL A 248 19.51 1.21 6.74
C VAL A 248 18.32 1.82 6.02
N PHE A 249 18.04 3.07 6.32
CA PHE A 249 17.21 3.97 5.52
C PHE A 249 18.15 4.69 4.58
N PRO A 250 18.19 4.35 3.29
CA PRO A 250 19.23 4.85 2.40
C PRO A 250 19.11 6.35 2.13
N ASN A 251 20.21 6.99 1.74
CA ASN A 251 20.28 8.37 1.24
C ASN A 251 19.78 9.46 2.21
N GLN A 252 19.77 9.22 3.53
CA GLN A 252 19.23 10.18 4.51
C GLN A 252 19.96 11.55 4.50
N ALA A 253 21.21 11.58 4.04
CA ALA A 253 21.97 12.82 3.90
C ALA A 253 21.69 13.57 2.57
N SER A 254 20.86 12.99 1.68
CA SER A 254 20.56 13.56 0.36
C SER A 254 19.05 13.55 0.06
N TRP A 255 18.59 12.60 -0.73
CA TRP A 255 17.21 12.50 -1.21
C TRP A 255 16.44 11.31 -0.61
N GLY A 256 16.91 10.74 0.46
CA GLY A 256 16.45 9.48 1.01
C GLY A 256 15.04 9.44 1.57
N THR A 257 14.66 8.23 1.90
CA THR A 257 13.30 7.86 2.34
C THR A 257 12.97 8.30 3.74
#